data_969e286670f0eea73ae1957b8eb0f8a2
#
_entry.id   969e286670f0eea73ae1957b8eb0f8a2
#
_cell.length_a   1.000
_cell.length_b   1.000
_cell.length_c   1.000
_cell.angle_alpha   90.00
_cell.angle_beta   90.00
_cell.angle_gamma   90.00
#
_symmetry.space_group_name_H-M   'P 1'
#
loop_
_entity.id
_entity.type
_entity.pdbx_description
1 polymer ?
#
loop_
_entity_poly.entity_id
_entity_poly.type
_entity_poly.pdbx_seq_one_letter_code
_entity_poly.pdbx_strand_id
1 'polypeptide(L)'
;MKTFKGRTAVITGAGSGFGLEASRIAAREGMRIVMADVQQDALDKAVAEIEALGAQVLAYRLDVARASEVEAMGAATFERFGAPHFVFNNAGVAGGGLIWEQTLKDWEWIVGVNLMGVAHGVRVFTPMMIEAAKKDPSYEGHIVNTASMAGLVNMPNSGIYNVTKHGVVAMSESLYQDLALVTTQIHCSVLCPFFVPTGIHTSDRNRPAELIDDAKPTASQLIAKAMGDKAISSGKVSAAQVAQFVFDAMAEERFYVFSHPHAIGAVQTRLEDIMQKRNPSDPFKDRPQVGQMPRDAIRNAG
;
A
#
# COMPACT_ATOMS: atom_id res chain seq x y z
N MET A 1 15.24 -4.60 11.07
CA MET A 1 14.83 -5.80 11.86
C MET A 1 15.58 -7.01 11.33
N LYS A 2 16.41 -7.67 12.16
CA LYS A 2 17.32 -8.75 11.69
C LYS A 2 16.85 -10.16 12.03
N THR A 3 15.95 -10.29 12.98
CA THR A 3 15.37 -11.58 13.39
C THR A 3 13.86 -11.52 13.33
N PHE A 4 13.22 -12.54 12.81
CA PHE A 4 11.76 -12.61 12.61
C PHE A 4 11.10 -13.66 13.53
N LYS A 5 11.79 -14.75 13.83
CA LYS A 5 11.24 -15.88 14.59
C LYS A 5 10.68 -15.45 15.96
N GLY A 6 9.44 -15.86 16.23
CA GLY A 6 8.72 -15.53 17.47
C GLY A 6 8.20 -14.11 17.56
N ARG A 7 8.47 -13.25 16.58
CA ARG A 7 7.96 -11.88 16.50
C ARG A 7 6.54 -11.83 15.92
N THR A 8 5.85 -10.71 16.10
CA THR A 8 4.47 -10.53 15.63
C THR A 8 4.43 -9.61 14.43
N ALA A 9 3.79 -10.04 13.35
CA ALA A 9 3.46 -9.25 12.18
C ALA A 9 1.97 -8.87 12.18
N VAL A 10 1.65 -7.64 11.78
CA VAL A 10 0.28 -7.17 11.47
C VAL A 10 0.27 -6.77 10.01
N ILE A 11 -0.60 -7.39 9.21
CA ILE A 11 -0.63 -7.23 7.76
C ILE A 11 -2.05 -6.92 7.31
N THR A 12 -2.28 -5.75 6.69
CA THR A 12 -3.56 -5.38 6.11
C THR A 12 -3.60 -5.69 4.61
N GLY A 13 -4.80 -6.01 4.08
CA GLY A 13 -4.92 -6.52 2.72
C GLY A 13 -4.28 -7.91 2.58
N ALA A 14 -4.38 -8.72 3.64
CA ALA A 14 -3.70 -10.01 3.76
C ALA A 14 -4.39 -11.14 2.98
N GLY A 15 -5.59 -10.94 2.48
CA GLY A 15 -6.34 -11.93 1.69
C GLY A 15 -5.79 -12.17 0.29
N SER A 16 -4.92 -11.30 -0.24
CA SER A 16 -4.37 -11.42 -1.59
C SER A 16 -3.08 -10.62 -1.80
N GLY A 17 -2.48 -10.75 -2.99
CA GLY A 17 -1.38 -9.90 -3.47
C GLY A 17 -0.19 -9.83 -2.52
N PHE A 18 0.34 -8.62 -2.29
CA PHE A 18 1.53 -8.42 -1.45
C PHE A 18 1.29 -8.82 0.00
N GLY A 19 0.09 -8.58 0.55
CA GLY A 19 -0.24 -8.92 1.93
C GLY A 19 -0.22 -10.43 2.16
N LEU A 20 -0.79 -11.22 1.26
CA LEU A 20 -0.76 -12.68 1.34
C LEU A 20 0.67 -13.21 1.18
N GLU A 21 1.43 -12.70 0.21
CA GLU A 21 2.82 -13.13 0.01
C GLU A 21 3.72 -12.76 1.21
N ALA A 22 3.52 -11.58 1.79
CA ALA A 22 4.22 -11.19 3.01
C ALA A 22 3.84 -12.10 4.19
N SER A 23 2.57 -12.51 4.30
CA SER A 23 2.12 -13.49 5.30
C SER A 23 2.77 -14.87 5.11
N ARG A 24 2.96 -15.31 3.87
CA ARG A 24 3.70 -16.55 3.56
C ARG A 24 5.16 -16.49 4.00
N ILE A 25 5.84 -15.37 3.75
CA ILE A 25 7.22 -15.16 4.19
C ILE A 25 7.26 -15.10 5.72
N ALA A 26 6.40 -14.31 6.36
CA ALA A 26 6.33 -14.19 7.80
C ALA A 26 6.11 -15.56 8.50
N ALA A 27 5.24 -16.43 7.92
CA ALA A 27 5.01 -17.77 8.42
C ALA A 27 6.27 -18.64 8.34
N ARG A 28 6.98 -18.64 7.20
CA ARG A 28 8.23 -19.38 7.02
C ARG A 28 9.34 -18.92 7.94
N GLU A 29 9.36 -17.61 8.24
CA GLU A 29 10.28 -16.99 9.19
C GLU A 29 9.89 -17.24 10.66
N GLY A 30 8.78 -17.95 10.93
CA GLY A 30 8.31 -18.32 12.26
C GLY A 30 7.70 -17.18 13.05
N MET A 31 7.10 -16.20 12.38
CA MET A 31 6.36 -15.10 13.01
C MET A 31 4.95 -15.55 13.43
N ARG A 32 4.38 -14.85 14.42
CA ARG A 32 2.93 -14.83 14.71
C ARG A 32 2.31 -13.76 13.84
N ILE A 33 1.14 -14.01 13.25
CA ILE A 33 0.62 -13.14 12.20
C ILE A 33 -0.82 -12.71 12.50
N VAL A 34 -1.06 -11.40 12.49
CA VAL A 34 -2.39 -10.82 12.41
C VAL A 34 -2.68 -10.53 10.96
N MET A 35 -3.63 -11.25 10.38
CA MET A 35 -4.04 -11.11 8.98
C MET A 35 -5.36 -10.36 8.92
N ALA A 36 -5.37 -9.22 8.25
CA ALA A 36 -6.55 -8.37 8.14
C ALA A 36 -6.94 -8.10 6.68
N ASP A 37 -8.22 -8.28 6.37
CA ASP A 37 -8.78 -7.97 5.04
C ASP A 37 -10.27 -7.60 5.17
N VAL A 38 -10.79 -6.86 4.20
CA VAL A 38 -12.22 -6.53 4.15
C VAL A 38 -13.05 -7.70 3.59
N GLN A 39 -12.45 -8.56 2.76
CA GLN A 39 -13.09 -9.71 2.15
C GLN A 39 -12.94 -10.95 3.02
N GLN A 40 -14.01 -11.38 3.68
CA GLN A 40 -14.01 -12.52 4.59
C GLN A 40 -13.59 -13.82 3.92
N ASP A 41 -14.14 -14.12 2.74
CA ASP A 41 -13.86 -15.35 2.01
C ASP A 41 -12.40 -15.46 1.54
N ALA A 42 -11.80 -14.35 1.12
CA ALA A 42 -10.39 -14.29 0.77
C ALA A 42 -9.49 -14.43 2.01
N LEU A 43 -9.88 -13.77 3.10
CA LEU A 43 -9.19 -13.86 4.38
C LEU A 43 -9.21 -15.28 4.92
N ASP A 44 -10.36 -15.96 4.94
CA ASP A 44 -10.49 -17.33 5.46
C ASP A 44 -9.60 -18.32 4.69
N LYS A 45 -9.57 -18.21 3.35
CA LYS A 45 -8.69 -19.02 2.51
C LYS A 45 -7.21 -18.76 2.79
N ALA A 46 -6.84 -17.49 2.91
CA ALA A 46 -5.48 -17.09 3.20
C ALA A 46 -5.03 -17.57 4.59
N VAL A 47 -5.89 -17.41 5.60
CA VAL A 47 -5.62 -17.87 6.98
C VAL A 47 -5.39 -19.39 7.01
N ALA A 48 -6.29 -20.18 6.41
CA ALA A 48 -6.12 -21.63 6.35
C ALA A 48 -4.79 -22.06 5.72
N GLU A 49 -4.35 -21.35 4.66
CA GLU A 49 -3.06 -21.60 4.03
C GLU A 49 -1.89 -21.26 4.97
N ILE A 50 -1.94 -20.13 5.66
CA ILE A 50 -0.87 -19.68 6.55
C ILE A 50 -0.78 -20.55 7.81
N GLU A 51 -1.91 -21.00 8.36
CA GLU A 51 -1.95 -21.95 9.47
C GLU A 51 -1.38 -23.32 9.07
N ALA A 52 -1.63 -23.77 7.84
CA ALA A 52 -1.05 -25.00 7.30
C ALA A 52 0.49 -24.94 7.19
N LEU A 53 1.09 -23.75 7.14
CA LEU A 53 2.54 -23.53 7.25
C LEU A 53 3.05 -23.59 8.71
N GLY A 54 2.17 -23.77 9.69
CA GLY A 54 2.49 -23.86 11.12
C GLY A 54 2.53 -22.51 11.85
N ALA A 55 2.11 -21.43 11.24
CA ALA A 55 2.06 -20.13 11.90
C ALA A 55 0.85 -19.99 12.83
N GLN A 56 1.02 -19.25 13.92
CA GLN A 56 -0.11 -18.80 14.75
C GLN A 56 -0.72 -17.57 14.10
N VAL A 57 -2.01 -17.64 13.76
CA VAL A 57 -2.72 -16.57 13.07
C VAL A 57 -3.83 -16.00 13.96
N LEU A 58 -4.00 -14.68 13.90
CA LEU A 58 -5.20 -13.96 14.32
C LEU A 58 -5.84 -13.35 13.06
N ALA A 59 -6.96 -13.93 12.64
CA ALA A 59 -7.75 -13.39 11.52
C ALA A 59 -8.62 -12.23 12.00
N TYR A 60 -8.63 -11.12 11.22
CA TYR A 60 -9.41 -9.94 11.57
C TYR A 60 -10.07 -9.32 10.33
N ARG A 61 -11.37 -9.52 10.17
CA ARG A 61 -12.11 -8.87 9.08
C ARG A 61 -12.34 -7.40 9.45
N LEU A 62 -11.86 -6.46 8.63
CA LEU A 62 -12.06 -5.02 8.84
C LEU A 62 -11.98 -4.22 7.55
N ASP A 63 -12.59 -3.03 7.56
CA ASP A 63 -12.33 -1.97 6.60
C ASP A 63 -11.32 -0.98 7.21
N VAL A 64 -10.13 -0.87 6.61
CA VAL A 64 -9.06 0.03 7.08
C VAL A 64 -9.45 1.52 7.05
N ALA A 65 -10.46 1.90 6.27
CA ALA A 65 -10.99 3.26 6.23
C ALA A 65 -11.71 3.64 7.55
N ARG A 66 -12.09 2.66 8.36
CA ARG A 66 -12.81 2.85 9.63
C ARG A 66 -11.85 2.84 10.81
N ALA A 67 -11.55 4.02 11.36
CA ALA A 67 -10.60 4.18 12.46
C ALA A 67 -10.89 3.24 13.66
N SER A 68 -12.16 3.12 14.05
CA SER A 68 -12.58 2.26 15.18
C SER A 68 -12.31 0.78 14.93
N GLU A 69 -12.38 0.30 13.69
CA GLU A 69 -12.10 -1.09 13.36
C GLU A 69 -10.58 -1.36 13.44
N VAL A 70 -9.73 -0.42 13.02
CA VAL A 70 -8.27 -0.53 13.17
C VAL A 70 -7.85 -0.44 14.64
N GLU A 71 -8.50 0.40 15.45
CA GLU A 71 -8.30 0.46 16.90
C GLU A 71 -8.65 -0.87 17.58
N ALA A 72 -9.78 -1.46 17.22
CA ALA A 72 -10.20 -2.76 17.76
C ALA A 72 -9.22 -3.88 17.35
N MET A 73 -8.74 -3.88 16.11
CA MET A 73 -7.68 -4.80 15.67
C MET A 73 -6.38 -4.60 16.47
N GLY A 74 -6.01 -3.35 16.75
CA GLY A 74 -4.84 -3.04 17.58
C GLY A 74 -4.98 -3.62 18.99
N ALA A 75 -6.13 -3.44 19.63
CA ALA A 75 -6.42 -4.01 20.96
C ALA A 75 -6.36 -5.54 20.96
N ALA A 76 -7.02 -6.19 19.99
CA ALA A 76 -7.00 -7.64 19.82
C ALA A 76 -5.57 -8.18 19.55
N THR A 77 -4.78 -7.45 18.76
CA THR A 77 -3.36 -7.78 18.52
C THR A 77 -2.57 -7.79 19.83
N PHE A 78 -2.72 -6.71 20.61
CA PHE A 78 -2.01 -6.56 21.86
C PHE A 78 -2.40 -7.62 22.90
N GLU A 79 -3.70 -7.90 23.02
CA GLU A 79 -4.21 -8.96 23.90
C GLU A 79 -3.67 -10.35 23.53
N ARG A 80 -3.62 -10.66 22.25
CA ARG A 80 -3.26 -11.98 21.77
C ARG A 80 -1.75 -12.22 21.70
N PHE A 81 -0.98 -11.23 21.26
CA PHE A 81 0.43 -11.40 20.90
C PHE A 81 1.36 -10.33 21.49
N GLY A 82 0.83 -9.34 22.20
CA GLY A 82 1.58 -8.15 22.64
C GLY A 82 1.82 -7.15 21.49
N ALA A 83 2.75 -6.24 21.71
CA ALA A 83 3.10 -5.24 20.69
C ALA A 83 3.65 -5.89 19.40
N PRO A 84 3.23 -5.44 18.21
CA PRO A 84 3.74 -5.97 16.95
C PRO A 84 5.19 -5.51 16.72
N HIS A 85 5.96 -6.33 15.99
CA HIS A 85 7.31 -6.02 15.55
C HIS A 85 7.35 -5.61 14.08
N PHE A 86 6.43 -6.12 13.28
CA PHE A 86 6.27 -5.76 11.88
C PHE A 86 4.82 -5.31 11.65
N VAL A 87 4.66 -4.11 11.09
CA VAL A 87 3.35 -3.58 10.66
C VAL A 87 3.42 -3.29 9.18
N PHE A 88 2.58 -3.97 8.40
CA PHE A 88 2.48 -3.78 6.97
C PHE A 88 1.12 -3.14 6.62
N ASN A 89 1.09 -1.82 6.54
CA ASN A 89 -0.04 -1.04 6.06
C ASN A 89 -0.12 -1.17 4.54
N ASN A 90 -0.76 -2.24 4.06
CA ASN A 90 -0.72 -2.65 2.67
C ASN A 90 -2.07 -2.60 1.96
N ALA A 91 -3.19 -2.66 2.67
CA ALA A 91 -4.51 -2.55 2.05
C ALA A 91 -4.61 -1.33 1.13
N GLY A 92 -5.18 -1.52 -0.06
CA GLY A 92 -5.30 -0.46 -1.04
C GLY A 92 -6.23 -0.81 -2.18
N VAL A 93 -6.76 0.22 -2.83
CA VAL A 93 -7.68 0.12 -3.97
C VAL A 93 -7.18 0.97 -5.12
N ALA A 94 -7.56 0.57 -6.34
CA ALA A 94 -7.29 1.36 -7.54
C ALA A 94 -8.34 2.48 -7.70
N GLY A 95 -8.00 3.45 -8.54
CA GLY A 95 -8.91 4.48 -9.00
C GLY A 95 -8.30 5.22 -10.19
N GLY A 96 -9.12 5.70 -11.11
CA GLY A 96 -8.68 6.42 -12.28
C GLY A 96 -9.81 7.19 -12.93
N GLY A 97 -9.46 8.11 -13.82
CA GLY A 97 -10.32 9.07 -14.47
C GLY A 97 -9.77 10.47 -14.33
N LEU A 98 -10.30 11.43 -15.11
CA LEU A 98 -9.94 12.84 -15.00
C LEU A 98 -10.26 13.36 -13.59
N ILE A 99 -9.35 14.12 -13.00
CA ILE A 99 -9.44 14.47 -11.57
C ILE A 99 -10.74 15.25 -11.23
N TRP A 100 -11.25 16.03 -12.17
CA TRP A 100 -12.50 16.82 -11.98
C TRP A 100 -13.79 16.02 -12.28
N GLU A 101 -13.68 14.80 -12.81
CA GLU A 101 -14.82 13.91 -13.06
C GLU A 101 -15.07 12.93 -11.92
N GLN A 102 -14.15 12.86 -10.96
CA GLN A 102 -14.29 11.96 -9.82
C GLN A 102 -15.37 12.48 -8.87
N THR A 103 -16.29 11.60 -8.49
CA THR A 103 -17.36 11.92 -7.55
C THR A 103 -16.85 12.08 -6.12
N LEU A 104 -17.64 12.72 -5.26
CA LEU A 104 -17.32 12.82 -3.84
C LEU A 104 -17.15 11.42 -3.20
N LYS A 105 -17.97 10.45 -3.60
CA LYS A 105 -17.89 9.06 -3.14
C LYS A 105 -16.59 8.37 -3.59
N ASP A 106 -16.07 8.69 -4.79
CA ASP A 106 -14.77 8.20 -5.24
C ASP A 106 -13.64 8.75 -4.35
N TRP A 107 -13.68 10.04 -4.06
CA TRP A 107 -12.74 10.67 -3.13
C TRP A 107 -12.79 10.04 -1.75
N GLU A 108 -13.99 9.90 -1.18
CA GLU A 108 -14.20 9.32 0.15
C GLU A 108 -13.64 7.90 0.24
N TRP A 109 -13.99 7.04 -0.74
CA TRP A 109 -13.53 5.67 -0.75
C TRP A 109 -12.01 5.54 -0.92
N ILE A 110 -11.46 6.17 -1.97
CA ILE A 110 -10.05 5.98 -2.32
C ILE A 110 -9.13 6.64 -1.28
N VAL A 111 -9.48 7.82 -0.79
CA VAL A 111 -8.74 8.49 0.30
C VAL A 111 -8.90 7.70 1.60
N GLY A 112 -10.10 7.24 1.92
CA GLY A 112 -10.38 6.43 3.10
C GLY A 112 -9.50 5.20 3.20
N VAL A 113 -9.43 4.42 2.11
CA VAL A 113 -8.62 3.19 2.10
C VAL A 113 -7.13 3.48 1.96
N ASN A 114 -6.73 4.21 0.91
CA ASN A 114 -5.32 4.30 0.52
C ASN A 114 -4.48 5.22 1.41
N LEU A 115 -5.08 6.26 1.99
CA LEU A 115 -4.38 7.25 2.81
C LEU A 115 -4.77 7.11 4.28
N MET A 116 -6.07 7.20 4.60
CA MET A 116 -6.52 7.13 5.99
C MET A 116 -6.30 5.75 6.59
N GLY A 117 -6.45 4.66 5.82
CA GLY A 117 -6.13 3.32 6.29
C GLY A 117 -4.67 3.17 6.74
N VAL A 118 -3.72 3.77 6.00
CA VAL A 118 -2.30 3.83 6.42
C VAL A 118 -2.14 4.71 7.66
N ALA A 119 -2.78 5.88 7.69
CA ALA A 119 -2.75 6.80 8.84
C ALA A 119 -3.27 6.13 10.11
N HIS A 120 -4.35 5.35 10.01
CA HIS A 120 -4.91 4.61 11.15
C HIS A 120 -3.93 3.55 11.66
N GLY A 121 -3.30 2.79 10.76
CA GLY A 121 -2.28 1.81 11.14
C GLY A 121 -1.08 2.47 11.84
N VAL A 122 -0.53 3.54 11.29
CA VAL A 122 0.56 4.31 11.90
C VAL A 122 0.14 4.82 13.29
N ARG A 123 -1.04 5.45 13.39
CA ARG A 123 -1.55 6.03 14.65
C ARG A 123 -1.77 4.98 15.74
N VAL A 124 -2.25 3.80 15.39
CA VAL A 124 -2.57 2.74 16.36
C VAL A 124 -1.31 1.98 16.78
N PHE A 125 -0.50 1.55 15.84
CA PHE A 125 0.59 0.62 16.15
C PHE A 125 1.90 1.30 16.55
N THR A 126 2.21 2.50 16.04
CA THR A 126 3.47 3.17 16.39
C THR A 126 3.61 3.43 17.89
N PRO A 127 2.60 3.96 18.61
CA PRO A 127 2.69 4.14 20.06
C PRO A 127 2.87 2.82 20.82
N MET A 128 2.21 1.74 20.39
CA MET A 128 2.36 0.41 21.01
C MET A 128 3.79 -0.10 20.89
N MET A 129 4.39 0.08 19.71
CA MET A 129 5.77 -0.32 19.43
C MET A 129 6.77 0.51 20.24
N ILE A 130 6.57 1.83 20.34
CA ILE A 130 7.41 2.73 21.15
C ILE A 130 7.36 2.32 22.63
N GLU A 131 6.19 2.04 23.18
CA GLU A 131 6.05 1.59 24.57
C GLU A 131 6.70 0.21 24.81
N ALA A 132 6.69 -0.67 23.84
CA ALA A 132 7.43 -1.94 23.92
C ALA A 132 8.95 -1.73 23.88
N ALA A 133 9.43 -0.86 22.98
CA ALA A 133 10.85 -0.51 22.86
C ALA A 133 11.40 0.13 24.16
N LYS A 134 10.61 0.96 24.84
CA LYS A 134 11.03 1.53 26.14
C LYS A 134 11.21 0.48 27.23
N LYS A 135 10.46 -0.64 27.17
CA LYS A 135 10.47 -1.70 28.17
C LYS A 135 11.50 -2.80 27.87
N ASP A 136 11.84 -2.98 26.62
CA ASP A 136 12.76 -4.03 26.15
C ASP A 136 13.85 -3.43 25.26
N PRO A 137 15.10 -3.29 25.74
CA PRO A 137 16.22 -2.80 24.94
C PRO A 137 16.54 -3.68 23.71
N SER A 138 16.07 -4.93 23.68
CA SER A 138 16.25 -5.85 22.54
C SER A 138 15.10 -5.79 21.52
N TYR A 139 14.06 -4.99 21.79
CA TYR A 139 12.94 -4.83 20.88
C TYR A 139 13.41 -4.22 19.57
N GLU A 140 12.99 -4.80 18.46
CA GLU A 140 13.17 -4.23 17.11
C GLU A 140 11.82 -4.20 16.41
N GLY A 141 11.47 -3.04 15.89
CA GLY A 141 10.23 -2.84 15.16
C GLY A 141 10.44 -2.28 13.76
N HIS A 142 9.51 -2.60 12.85
CA HIS A 142 9.52 -2.04 11.49
C HIS A 142 8.11 -1.82 10.97
N ILE A 143 7.86 -0.62 10.45
CA ILE A 143 6.58 -0.25 9.83
C ILE A 143 6.82 -0.08 8.34
N VAL A 144 6.03 -0.76 7.51
CA VAL A 144 6.08 -0.62 6.06
C VAL A 144 4.73 -0.10 5.55
N ASN A 145 4.77 0.98 4.79
CA ASN A 145 3.59 1.59 4.19
C ASN A 145 3.60 1.39 2.67
N THR A 146 2.52 0.87 2.10
CA THR A 146 2.40 0.67 0.66
C THR A 146 1.93 1.95 -0.04
N ALA A 147 2.88 2.68 -0.62
CA ALA A 147 2.61 3.76 -1.56
C ALA A 147 2.46 3.20 -2.99
N SER A 148 3.16 3.76 -3.93
CA SER A 148 3.27 3.38 -5.35
C SER A 148 4.33 4.27 -6.00
N MET A 149 4.79 3.93 -7.20
CA MET A 149 5.47 4.89 -8.07
C MET A 149 4.59 6.13 -8.36
N ALA A 150 3.24 5.97 -8.32
CA ALA A 150 2.28 7.07 -8.37
C ALA A 150 2.32 8.01 -7.14
N GLY A 151 3.10 7.68 -6.11
CA GLY A 151 3.41 8.55 -4.98
C GLY A 151 4.66 9.42 -5.19
N LEU A 152 5.40 9.17 -6.28
CA LEU A 152 6.63 9.89 -6.62
C LEU A 152 6.55 10.56 -7.99
N VAL A 153 5.65 10.09 -8.86
CA VAL A 153 5.37 10.67 -10.19
C VAL A 153 3.86 10.74 -10.42
N ASN A 154 3.40 11.73 -11.20
CA ASN A 154 1.98 11.89 -11.48
C ASN A 154 1.64 11.34 -12.85
N MET A 155 0.88 10.24 -12.87
CA MET A 155 0.34 9.71 -14.11
C MET A 155 -0.95 10.45 -14.48
N PRO A 156 -1.13 10.87 -15.74
CA PRO A 156 -2.40 11.43 -16.18
C PRO A 156 -3.52 10.38 -15.99
N ASN A 157 -4.73 10.88 -15.83
CA ASN A 157 -5.93 10.07 -15.65
C ASN A 157 -5.93 9.16 -14.39
N SER A 158 -5.17 9.57 -13.34
CA SER A 158 -5.04 8.84 -12.07
C SER A 158 -5.08 9.79 -10.86
N GLY A 159 -5.83 10.89 -10.96
CA GLY A 159 -5.74 12.03 -10.03
C GLY A 159 -5.84 11.67 -8.55
N ILE A 160 -6.93 11.06 -8.09
CA ILE A 160 -7.12 10.70 -6.66
C ILE A 160 -6.05 9.70 -6.21
N TYR A 161 -5.76 8.69 -7.04
CA TYR A 161 -4.75 7.69 -6.72
C TYR A 161 -3.37 8.34 -6.51
N ASN A 162 -2.95 9.24 -7.42
CA ASN A 162 -1.71 9.99 -7.26
C ASN A 162 -1.69 10.76 -5.93
N VAL A 163 -2.77 11.50 -5.61
CA VAL A 163 -2.88 12.26 -4.35
C VAL A 163 -2.70 11.36 -3.14
N THR A 164 -3.41 10.22 -3.09
CA THR A 164 -3.32 9.31 -1.94
C THR A 164 -1.93 8.72 -1.80
N LYS A 165 -1.29 8.31 -2.90
CA LYS A 165 0.03 7.68 -2.85
C LYS A 165 1.16 8.68 -2.56
N HIS A 166 1.07 9.94 -3.01
CA HIS A 166 1.94 11.03 -2.56
C HIS A 166 1.77 11.29 -1.06
N GLY A 167 0.52 11.29 -0.56
CA GLY A 167 0.24 11.42 0.86
C GLY A 167 0.89 10.32 1.70
N VAL A 168 0.86 9.06 1.22
CA VAL A 168 1.52 7.95 1.92
C VAL A 168 3.04 8.10 1.92
N VAL A 169 3.66 8.57 0.82
CA VAL A 169 5.10 8.86 0.80
C VAL A 169 5.44 9.93 1.82
N ALA A 170 4.77 11.07 1.77
CA ALA A 170 5.00 12.18 2.71
C ALA A 170 4.80 11.76 4.18
N MET A 171 3.74 10.97 4.47
CA MET A 171 3.49 10.43 5.80
C MET A 171 4.62 9.49 6.25
N SER A 172 5.13 8.65 5.36
CA SER A 172 6.21 7.72 5.68
C SER A 172 7.54 8.43 5.93
N GLU A 173 7.85 9.47 5.14
CA GLU A 173 9.02 10.33 5.35
C GLU A 173 8.93 11.08 6.69
N SER A 174 7.76 11.62 7.03
CA SER A 174 7.50 12.25 8.33
C SER A 174 7.69 11.23 9.46
N LEU A 175 7.08 10.04 9.34
CA LEU A 175 7.24 8.97 10.34
C LEU A 175 8.71 8.58 10.55
N TYR A 176 9.49 8.51 9.47
CA TYR A 176 10.93 8.20 9.56
C TYR A 176 11.67 9.24 10.40
N GLN A 177 11.42 10.53 10.14
CA GLN A 177 12.05 11.63 10.88
C GLN A 177 11.57 11.66 12.34
N ASP A 178 10.27 11.48 12.58
CA ASP A 178 9.69 11.51 13.92
C ASP A 178 10.18 10.33 14.79
N LEU A 179 10.30 9.13 14.21
CA LEU A 179 10.86 7.97 14.91
C LEU A 179 12.31 8.24 15.35
N ALA A 180 13.14 8.86 14.50
CA ALA A 180 14.51 9.19 14.83
C ALA A 180 14.64 10.17 16.01
N LEU A 181 13.60 10.95 16.34
CA LEU A 181 13.56 11.82 17.52
C LEU A 181 13.36 11.06 18.82
N VAL A 182 12.75 9.86 18.78
CA VAL A 182 12.25 9.19 19.98
C VAL A 182 12.84 7.80 20.22
N THR A 183 13.35 7.14 19.17
CA THR A 183 13.87 5.76 19.29
C THR A 183 14.84 5.41 18.15
N THR A 184 15.75 4.46 18.42
CA THR A 184 16.60 3.82 17.41
C THR A 184 16.21 2.37 17.15
N GLN A 185 15.16 1.87 17.81
CA GLN A 185 14.74 0.47 17.77
C GLN A 185 13.60 0.22 16.77
N ILE A 186 12.97 1.29 16.25
CA ILE A 186 11.84 1.20 15.32
C ILE A 186 12.20 1.96 14.06
N HIS A 187 12.09 1.26 12.93
CA HIS A 187 12.36 1.81 11.61
C HIS A 187 11.08 1.84 10.78
N CYS A 188 11.10 2.56 9.67
CA CYS A 188 10.03 2.45 8.69
C CYS A 188 10.57 2.45 7.27
N SER A 189 9.76 1.88 6.36
CA SER A 189 10.00 1.86 4.92
C SER A 189 8.74 2.26 4.16
N VAL A 190 8.91 2.81 2.97
CA VAL A 190 7.83 3.06 2.03
C VAL A 190 8.00 2.18 0.80
N LEU A 191 7.03 1.31 0.55
CA LEU A 191 6.98 0.46 -0.61
C LEU A 191 6.36 1.23 -1.79
N CYS A 192 7.12 1.42 -2.85
CA CYS A 192 6.73 2.12 -4.07
C CYS A 192 6.73 1.16 -5.27
N PRO A 193 5.72 0.27 -5.41
CA PRO A 193 5.64 -0.63 -6.53
C PRO A 193 5.25 0.09 -7.80
N PHE A 194 5.73 -0.43 -8.94
CA PHE A 194 5.22 -0.14 -10.27
C PHE A 194 4.12 -1.13 -10.62
N PHE A 195 3.89 -1.47 -11.89
CA PHE A 195 2.87 -2.43 -12.29
C PHE A 195 3.27 -3.87 -11.94
N VAL A 196 2.52 -4.47 -11.03
CA VAL A 196 2.72 -5.86 -10.54
C VAL A 196 1.38 -6.59 -10.63
N PRO A 197 1.35 -7.81 -11.19
CA PRO A 197 0.13 -8.61 -11.25
C PRO A 197 -0.42 -8.93 -9.85
N THR A 198 -1.48 -8.22 -9.47
CA THR A 198 -2.23 -8.40 -8.22
C THR A 198 -3.71 -8.16 -8.49
N GLY A 199 -4.57 -8.42 -7.52
CA GLY A 199 -6.01 -8.17 -7.63
C GLY A 199 -6.45 -6.70 -7.49
N ILE A 200 -5.51 -5.74 -7.48
CA ILE A 200 -5.85 -4.33 -7.25
C ILE A 200 -6.73 -3.74 -8.38
N HIS A 201 -6.59 -4.20 -9.61
CA HIS A 201 -7.37 -3.75 -10.77
C HIS A 201 -8.85 -4.14 -10.70
N THR A 202 -9.21 -5.08 -9.83
CA THR A 202 -10.59 -5.49 -9.57
C THR A 202 -11.07 -5.03 -8.18
N SER A 203 -10.43 -4.01 -7.60
CA SER A 203 -10.73 -3.54 -6.23
C SER A 203 -12.14 -2.95 -6.07
N ASP A 204 -12.83 -2.59 -7.15
CA ASP A 204 -14.24 -2.13 -7.11
C ASP A 204 -15.16 -3.08 -6.34
N ARG A 205 -14.86 -4.40 -6.31
CA ARG A 205 -15.57 -5.40 -5.51
C ARG A 205 -15.54 -5.12 -4.00
N ASN A 206 -14.60 -4.31 -3.54
CA ASN A 206 -14.42 -3.95 -2.13
C ASN A 206 -15.10 -2.63 -1.76
N ARG A 207 -15.74 -1.97 -2.74
CA ARG A 207 -16.38 -0.68 -2.52
C ARG A 207 -17.62 -0.86 -1.64
N PRO A 208 -17.72 -0.15 -0.49
CA PRO A 208 -18.90 -0.19 0.36
C PRO A 208 -20.17 0.22 -0.40
N ALA A 209 -21.28 -0.43 -0.09
CA ALA A 209 -22.54 -0.18 -0.81
C ALA A 209 -22.98 1.28 -0.74
N GLU A 210 -22.77 1.94 0.39
CA GLU A 210 -23.09 3.35 0.61
C GLU A 210 -22.23 4.32 -0.24
N LEU A 211 -21.08 3.87 -0.68
CA LEU A 211 -20.18 4.64 -1.55
C LEU A 211 -20.28 4.27 -3.03
N ILE A 212 -21.15 3.32 -3.39
CA ILE A 212 -21.47 3.05 -4.80
C ILE A 212 -22.23 4.24 -5.37
N ASP A 213 -21.83 4.68 -6.56
CA ASP A 213 -22.51 5.74 -7.31
C ASP A 213 -23.42 5.14 -8.36
N ASP A 214 -24.63 5.69 -8.52
CA ASP A 214 -25.57 5.29 -9.57
C ASP A 214 -25.20 5.86 -10.94
N ALA A 215 -24.24 6.82 -10.96
CA ALA A 215 -23.75 7.41 -12.19
C ALA A 215 -22.97 6.39 -13.03
N LYS A 216 -23.20 6.42 -14.34
CA LYS A 216 -22.41 5.61 -15.27
C LYS A 216 -20.95 6.09 -15.28
N PRO A 217 -19.99 5.18 -15.36
CA PRO A 217 -18.58 5.55 -15.50
C PRO A 217 -18.37 6.49 -16.70
N THR A 218 -17.54 7.52 -16.52
CA THR A 218 -17.16 8.41 -17.61
C THR A 218 -16.23 7.70 -18.60
N ALA A 219 -16.06 8.26 -19.79
CA ALA A 219 -15.11 7.75 -20.77
C ALA A 219 -13.69 7.69 -20.21
N SER A 220 -13.28 8.72 -19.45
CA SER A 220 -11.97 8.76 -18.83
C SER A 220 -11.76 7.66 -17.80
N GLN A 221 -12.78 7.33 -17.00
CA GLN A 221 -12.74 6.24 -16.02
C GLN A 221 -12.63 4.87 -16.70
N LEU A 222 -13.38 4.64 -17.77
CA LEU A 222 -13.32 3.40 -18.56
C LEU A 222 -11.93 3.21 -19.21
N ILE A 223 -11.36 4.28 -19.75
CA ILE A 223 -10.02 4.27 -20.36
C ILE A 223 -8.96 4.03 -19.27
N ALA A 224 -9.05 4.68 -18.11
CA ALA A 224 -8.14 4.47 -17.00
C ALA A 224 -8.15 3.02 -16.54
N LYS A 225 -9.35 2.42 -16.40
CA LYS A 225 -9.52 1.02 -16.03
C LYS A 225 -8.87 0.09 -17.05
N ALA A 226 -9.18 0.25 -18.33
CA ALA A 226 -8.62 -0.60 -19.40
C ALA A 226 -7.08 -0.53 -19.47
N MET A 227 -6.52 0.68 -19.31
CA MET A 227 -5.07 0.87 -19.29
C MET A 227 -4.44 0.26 -18.04
N GLY A 228 -5.06 0.43 -16.87
CA GLY A 228 -4.63 -0.16 -15.61
C GLY A 228 -4.62 -1.69 -15.67
N ASP A 229 -5.72 -2.30 -16.13
CA ASP A 229 -5.86 -3.75 -16.29
C ASP A 229 -4.76 -4.32 -17.20
N LYS A 230 -4.50 -3.68 -18.34
CA LYS A 230 -3.44 -4.07 -19.26
C LYS A 230 -2.04 -3.92 -18.64
N ALA A 231 -1.77 -2.81 -17.98
CA ALA A 231 -0.47 -2.54 -17.37
C ALA A 231 -0.17 -3.51 -16.22
N ILE A 232 -1.14 -3.74 -15.33
CA ILE A 232 -1.00 -4.65 -14.19
C ILE A 232 -0.83 -6.09 -14.67
N SER A 233 -1.67 -6.57 -15.58
CA SER A 233 -1.60 -7.95 -16.07
C SER A 233 -0.32 -8.24 -16.86
N SER A 234 0.32 -7.24 -17.45
CA SER A 234 1.59 -7.38 -18.18
C SER A 234 2.85 -7.24 -17.32
N GLY A 235 2.70 -6.99 -16.01
CA GLY A 235 3.81 -6.87 -15.07
C GLY A 235 4.64 -8.17 -15.00
N LYS A 236 5.97 -8.02 -14.94
CA LYS A 236 6.90 -9.17 -14.91
C LYS A 236 7.39 -9.51 -13.51
N VAL A 237 7.34 -8.56 -12.59
CA VAL A 237 7.69 -8.77 -11.18
C VAL A 237 6.48 -9.35 -10.47
N SER A 238 6.66 -10.45 -9.76
CA SER A 238 5.56 -11.11 -9.03
C SER A 238 5.28 -10.45 -7.67
N ALA A 239 4.09 -10.67 -7.12
CA ALA A 239 3.76 -10.24 -5.77
C ALA A 239 4.70 -10.85 -4.71
N ALA A 240 5.13 -12.10 -4.91
CA ALA A 240 6.09 -12.77 -4.05
C ALA A 240 7.46 -12.07 -4.03
N GLN A 241 7.96 -11.66 -5.21
CA GLN A 241 9.20 -10.89 -5.28
C GLN A 241 9.10 -9.55 -4.58
N VAL A 242 7.97 -8.85 -4.73
CA VAL A 242 7.75 -7.56 -4.02
C VAL A 242 7.70 -7.76 -2.51
N ALA A 243 7.02 -8.80 -2.04
CA ALA A 243 7.02 -9.14 -0.61
C ALA A 243 8.44 -9.46 -0.11
N GLN A 244 9.26 -10.17 -0.90
CA GLN A 244 10.65 -10.41 -0.54
C GLN A 244 11.46 -9.11 -0.43
N PHE A 245 11.27 -8.16 -1.37
CA PHE A 245 11.93 -6.84 -1.29
C PHE A 245 11.55 -6.07 -0.02
N VAL A 246 10.34 -6.27 0.51
CA VAL A 246 9.93 -5.70 1.81
C VAL A 246 10.76 -6.31 2.94
N PHE A 247 10.90 -7.62 3.00
CA PHE A 247 11.68 -8.30 4.03
C PHE A 247 13.18 -7.96 3.93
N ASP A 248 13.72 -7.90 2.73
CA ASP A 248 15.11 -7.48 2.48
C ASP A 248 15.34 -6.03 2.98
N ALA A 249 14.41 -5.13 2.66
CA ALA A 249 14.49 -3.74 3.11
C ALA A 249 14.40 -3.62 4.64
N MET A 250 13.58 -4.45 5.30
CA MET A 250 13.52 -4.50 6.77
C MET A 250 14.86 -4.97 7.38
N ALA A 251 15.50 -5.96 6.77
CA ALA A 251 16.80 -6.47 7.22
C ALA A 251 17.91 -5.44 7.03
N GLU A 252 17.86 -4.67 5.95
CA GLU A 252 18.82 -3.62 5.59
C GLU A 252 18.49 -2.25 6.19
N GLU A 253 17.34 -2.10 6.86
CA GLU A 253 16.81 -0.81 7.38
C GLU A 253 16.66 0.26 6.30
N ARG A 254 16.34 -0.18 5.06
CA ARG A 254 16.24 0.67 3.87
C ARG A 254 14.86 1.31 3.80
N PHE A 255 14.81 2.64 3.65
CA PHE A 255 13.57 3.40 3.66
C PHE A 255 12.76 3.24 2.37
N TYR A 256 13.34 3.55 1.18
CA TYR A 256 12.61 3.41 -0.09
C TYR A 256 12.75 2.00 -0.65
N VAL A 257 11.60 1.35 -0.93
CA VAL A 257 11.53 0.00 -1.51
C VAL A 257 10.88 0.07 -2.88
N PHE A 258 11.69 -0.13 -3.94
CA PHE A 258 11.23 -0.10 -5.32
C PHE A 258 11.13 -1.50 -5.91
N SER A 259 9.99 -1.82 -6.53
CA SER A 259 9.85 -3.08 -7.27
C SER A 259 10.53 -3.06 -8.64
N HIS A 260 10.74 -1.87 -9.21
CA HIS A 260 11.29 -1.68 -10.55
C HIS A 260 12.32 -0.53 -10.54
N PRO A 261 13.61 -0.82 -10.36
CA PRO A 261 14.66 0.21 -10.29
C PRO A 261 14.72 1.14 -11.52
N HIS A 262 14.37 0.66 -12.70
CA HIS A 262 14.34 1.48 -13.92
C HIS A 262 13.27 2.59 -13.91
N ALA A 263 12.27 2.51 -13.06
CA ALA A 263 11.23 3.54 -12.94
C ALA A 263 11.71 4.82 -12.22
N ILE A 264 12.88 4.79 -11.57
CA ILE A 264 13.46 5.93 -10.82
C ILE A 264 13.78 7.11 -11.74
N GLY A 265 14.10 6.88 -13.02
CA GLY A 265 14.37 7.96 -13.97
C GLY A 265 13.22 8.97 -14.12
N ALA A 266 11.97 8.53 -14.01
CA ALA A 266 10.81 9.42 -14.03
C ALA A 266 10.72 10.29 -12.76
N VAL A 267 11.16 9.77 -11.61
CA VAL A 267 11.25 10.53 -10.36
C VAL A 267 12.31 11.62 -10.48
N GLN A 268 13.49 11.30 -11.02
CA GLN A 268 14.55 12.27 -11.29
C GLN A 268 14.04 13.40 -12.19
N THR A 269 13.39 13.07 -13.32
CA THR A 269 12.82 14.07 -14.23
C THR A 269 11.87 15.04 -13.50
N ARG A 270 10.95 14.50 -12.66
CA ARG A 270 10.02 15.33 -11.88
C ARG A 270 10.76 16.26 -10.90
N LEU A 271 11.78 15.76 -10.20
CA LEU A 271 12.57 16.59 -9.27
C LEU A 271 13.34 17.67 -10.02
N GLU A 272 13.92 17.37 -11.18
CA GLU A 272 14.57 18.36 -12.02
C GLU A 272 13.60 19.44 -12.52
N ASP A 273 12.37 19.07 -12.89
CA ASP A 273 11.33 20.04 -13.28
C ASP A 273 11.05 21.02 -12.14
N ILE A 274 10.92 20.51 -10.91
CA ILE A 274 10.67 21.34 -9.71
C ILE A 274 11.87 22.27 -9.47
N MET A 275 13.09 21.74 -9.42
CA MET A 275 14.31 22.50 -9.13
C MET A 275 14.58 23.60 -10.17
N GLN A 276 14.28 23.31 -11.44
CA GLN A 276 14.47 24.24 -12.56
C GLN A 276 13.22 25.08 -12.86
N LYS A 277 12.15 24.96 -12.05
CA LYS A 277 10.88 25.69 -12.20
C LYS A 277 10.25 25.49 -13.58
N ARG A 278 10.39 24.30 -14.15
CA ARG A 278 9.78 23.92 -15.42
C ARG A 278 8.34 23.42 -15.20
N ASN A 279 7.55 23.44 -16.26
CA ASN A 279 6.27 22.75 -16.25
C ASN A 279 6.49 21.23 -16.14
N PRO A 280 5.53 20.50 -15.52
CA PRO A 280 5.65 19.04 -15.43
C PRO A 280 5.88 18.37 -16.79
N SER A 281 6.93 17.60 -16.90
CA SER A 281 7.24 16.84 -18.10
C SER A 281 6.16 15.78 -18.40
N ASP A 282 5.86 15.56 -19.67
CA ASP A 282 4.98 14.46 -20.09
C ASP A 282 5.60 13.11 -19.69
N PRO A 283 4.93 12.30 -18.85
CA PRO A 283 5.44 10.99 -18.44
C PRO A 283 5.56 9.99 -19.60
N PHE A 284 4.97 10.30 -20.76
CA PHE A 284 5.04 9.48 -21.96
C PHE A 284 6.02 10.03 -23.03
N LYS A 285 6.85 11.05 -22.68
CA LYS A 285 7.75 11.70 -23.64
C LYS A 285 8.63 10.70 -24.41
N ASP A 286 9.11 9.64 -23.72
CA ASP A 286 9.97 8.60 -24.31
C ASP A 286 9.18 7.48 -25.01
N ARG A 287 7.85 7.50 -24.89
CA ARG A 287 6.91 6.53 -25.51
C ARG A 287 5.64 7.26 -25.95
N PRO A 288 5.72 8.24 -26.87
CA PRO A 288 4.61 9.12 -27.23
C PRO A 288 3.39 8.35 -27.74
N GLN A 289 3.58 7.22 -28.41
CA GLN A 289 2.49 6.36 -28.87
C GLN A 289 1.63 5.79 -27.73
N VAL A 290 2.23 5.57 -26.55
CA VAL A 290 1.49 5.10 -25.36
C VAL A 290 0.62 6.21 -24.79
N GLY A 291 1.10 7.46 -24.80
CA GLY A 291 0.35 8.61 -24.32
C GLY A 291 -0.69 9.11 -25.32
N GLN A 292 -0.52 8.88 -26.62
CA GLN A 292 -1.43 9.36 -27.66
C GLN A 292 -2.79 8.65 -27.61
N MET A 293 -2.80 7.33 -27.48
CA MET A 293 -4.04 6.53 -27.43
C MET A 293 -5.07 7.05 -26.40
N PRO A 294 -4.72 7.23 -25.11
CA PRO A 294 -5.70 7.74 -24.14
C PRO A 294 -6.10 9.19 -24.44
N ARG A 295 -5.20 10.03 -24.97
CA ARG A 295 -5.53 11.41 -25.36
C ARG A 295 -6.59 11.45 -26.45
N ASP A 296 -6.40 10.65 -27.50
CA ASP A 296 -7.35 10.61 -28.63
C ASP A 296 -8.68 10.01 -28.18
N ALA A 297 -8.64 8.94 -27.38
CA ALA A 297 -9.86 8.30 -26.89
C ALA A 297 -10.69 9.24 -25.98
N ILE A 298 -10.04 9.99 -25.07
CA ILE A 298 -10.73 10.95 -24.20
C ILE A 298 -11.27 12.14 -25.01
N ARG A 299 -10.49 12.70 -25.95
CA ARG A 299 -10.91 13.82 -26.77
C ARG A 299 -12.06 13.50 -27.71
N ASN A 300 -12.12 12.24 -28.20
CA ASN A 300 -13.19 11.80 -29.12
C ASN A 300 -14.46 11.32 -28.40
N ALA A 301 -14.41 11.17 -27.08
CA ALA A 301 -15.55 10.75 -26.27
C ALA A 301 -16.35 11.90 -25.67
N GLY A 302 -15.85 13.14 -25.74
CA GLY A 302 -16.53 14.40 -25.35
C GLY A 302 -16.93 15.18 -26.55
#